data_5e708d7db2dccff4b4639eda64895fc4
#
_entry.id   5e708d7db2dccff4b4639eda64895fc4
#
_cell.length_a   1.000
_cell.length_b   1.000
_cell.length_c   1.000
_cell.angle_alpha   90.00
_cell.angle_beta   90.00
_cell.angle_gamma   90.00
#
_symmetry.space_group_name_H-M   'P 1'
#
loop_
_entity.id
_entity.type
_entity.pdbx_description
1 polymer ?
#
loop_
_entity_poly.entity_id
_entity_poly.type
_entity_poly.pdbx_seq_one_letter_code
_entity_poly.pdbx_strand_id
1 'polypeptide(L)'
;MTGGTVLNYSASLPPRKRRILYVDTEQSRFHCKRVLCRILRLAGLPTDAHPPLLEFLCLRGYATKERLRKIEEAIYDLDNLGLVVIDGIRDLAHDINSPGEATDLITKLMQWTDERRIHIHTVLHLNKGDDNTRGHLGTELNNKAETVLQITKDDFERDISSVAAMHIRDR
;
A
#
# COMPACT_ATOMS: atom_id res chain seq x y z
N MET A 1 1.52 -8.01 12.12
CA MET A 1 2.70 -8.66 12.72
C MET A 1 2.51 -8.87 14.22
N THR A 2 2.56 -7.83 15.03
CA THR A 2 2.52 -7.93 16.50
C THR A 2 1.11 -7.98 17.08
N GLY A 3 0.08 -7.58 16.33
CA GLY A 3 -1.31 -7.51 16.82
C GLY A 3 -1.55 -6.45 17.90
N GLY A 4 -0.63 -5.51 18.06
CA GLY A 4 -0.74 -4.42 19.02
C GLY A 4 -1.38 -3.17 18.45
N THR A 5 -1.53 -2.16 19.30
CA THR A 5 -1.94 -0.81 18.92
C THR A 5 -0.71 0.05 18.67
N VAL A 6 -0.66 0.73 17.56
CA VAL A 6 0.41 1.70 17.22
C VAL A 6 -0.26 3.01 16.92
N LEU A 7 0.18 4.09 17.58
CA LEU A 7 -0.55 5.36 17.59
C LEU A 7 -2.00 5.09 18.05
N ASN A 8 -2.98 5.49 17.27
CA ASN A 8 -4.40 5.26 17.54
C ASN A 8 -5.01 4.12 16.71
N TYR A 9 -4.15 3.29 16.09
CA TYR A 9 -4.58 2.23 15.19
C TYR A 9 -4.31 0.86 15.79
N SER A 10 -5.30 -0.01 15.73
CA SER A 10 -5.18 -1.43 16.08
C SER A 10 -5.41 -2.27 14.83
N ALA A 11 -4.59 -3.28 14.64
CA ALA A 11 -4.72 -4.21 13.54
C ALA A 11 -4.94 -5.62 14.05
N SER A 12 -5.90 -6.33 13.45
CA SER A 12 -6.15 -7.74 13.70
C SER A 12 -6.23 -8.48 12.38
N LEU A 13 -5.18 -9.24 12.07
CA LEU A 13 -5.19 -10.17 10.96
C LEU A 13 -5.53 -11.58 11.47
N PRO A 14 -6.28 -12.38 10.70
CA PRO A 14 -6.58 -13.76 11.05
C PRO A 14 -5.29 -14.57 11.28
N PRO A 15 -5.28 -15.58 12.19
CA PRO A 15 -4.06 -16.31 12.57
C PRO A 15 -3.27 -16.89 11.40
N ARG A 16 -3.96 -17.31 10.33
CA ARG A 16 -3.34 -17.87 9.10
C ARG A 16 -3.13 -16.84 8.00
N LYS A 17 -3.23 -15.53 8.30
CA LYS A 17 -3.13 -14.41 7.36
C LYS A 17 -2.29 -13.26 7.95
N ARG A 18 -1.22 -13.57 8.66
CA ARG A 18 -0.42 -12.57 9.42
C ARG A 18 0.78 -12.01 8.68
N ARG A 19 1.13 -12.58 7.52
CA ARG A 19 2.25 -12.06 6.73
C ARG A 19 1.83 -10.79 6.01
N ILE A 20 2.74 -9.83 5.96
CA ILE A 20 2.57 -8.54 5.32
C ILE A 20 3.60 -8.45 4.20
N LEU A 21 3.15 -8.06 3.02
CA LEU A 21 4.00 -7.66 1.89
C LEU A 21 3.94 -6.14 1.76
N TYR A 22 5.06 -5.48 1.94
CA TYR A 22 5.20 -4.05 1.68
C TYR A 22 5.99 -3.84 0.40
N VAL A 23 5.42 -3.14 -0.55
CA VAL A 23 6.00 -2.83 -1.85
C VAL A 23 6.19 -1.34 -1.99
N ASP A 24 7.42 -0.91 -2.23
CA ASP A 24 7.76 0.48 -2.54
C ASP A 24 8.23 0.57 -3.99
N THR A 25 7.53 1.37 -4.79
CA THR A 25 7.81 1.55 -6.22
C THR A 25 8.53 2.85 -6.54
N GLU A 26 8.54 3.80 -5.60
CA GLU A 26 9.00 5.18 -5.83
C GLU A 26 10.37 5.48 -5.22
N GLN A 27 10.68 4.92 -4.05
CA GLN A 27 11.81 5.35 -3.26
C GLN A 27 13.10 4.59 -3.58
N SER A 28 14.23 5.22 -3.34
CA SER A 28 15.53 4.56 -3.41
C SER A 28 15.69 3.53 -2.28
N ARG A 29 16.56 2.54 -2.45
CA ARG A 29 16.86 1.53 -1.42
C ARG A 29 17.23 2.15 -0.06
N PHE A 30 17.93 3.29 -0.08
CA PHE A 30 18.28 4.01 1.15
C PHE A 30 17.02 4.50 1.90
N HIS A 31 16.07 5.10 1.18
CA HIS A 31 14.83 5.57 1.79
C HIS A 31 13.91 4.41 2.18
N CYS A 32 13.81 3.36 1.36
CA CYS A 32 13.10 2.13 1.72
C CYS A 32 13.62 1.54 3.04
N LYS A 33 14.96 1.50 3.24
CA LYS A 33 15.54 1.07 4.51
C LYS A 33 15.11 1.96 5.68
N ARG A 34 15.02 3.27 5.49
CA ARG A 34 14.53 4.20 6.54
C ARG A 34 13.06 3.93 6.90
N VAL A 35 12.21 3.68 5.88
CA VAL A 35 10.80 3.30 6.10
C VAL A 35 10.73 1.98 6.88
N LEU A 36 11.46 0.96 6.44
CA LEU A 36 11.52 -0.33 7.14
C LEU A 36 11.99 -0.18 8.59
N CYS A 37 13.07 0.58 8.84
CA CYS A 37 13.55 0.83 10.20
C CYS A 37 12.48 1.54 11.06
N ARG A 38 11.69 2.46 10.47
CA ARG A 38 10.58 3.13 11.17
C ARG A 38 9.47 2.13 11.52
N ILE A 39 9.09 1.28 10.58
CA ILE A 39 8.10 0.21 10.81
C ILE A 39 8.55 -0.70 11.95
N LEU A 40 9.82 -1.15 11.93
CA LEU A 40 10.36 -2.02 12.97
C LEU A 40 10.35 -1.34 14.35
N ARG A 41 10.77 -0.07 14.46
CA ARG A 41 10.70 0.69 15.72
C ARG A 41 9.29 0.81 16.25
N LEU A 42 8.32 1.14 15.40
CA LEU A 42 6.91 1.23 15.78
C LEU A 42 6.34 -0.12 16.22
N ALA A 43 6.88 -1.22 15.68
CA ALA A 43 6.55 -2.58 16.09
C ALA A 43 7.29 -3.05 17.36
N GLY A 44 8.15 -2.21 17.95
CA GLY A 44 8.97 -2.58 19.11
C GLY A 44 10.11 -3.56 18.79
N LEU A 45 10.54 -3.62 17.53
CA LEU A 45 11.58 -4.53 17.04
C LEU A 45 12.90 -3.77 16.81
N PRO A 46 14.06 -4.45 16.93
CA PRO A 46 15.35 -3.91 16.51
C PRO A 46 15.35 -3.52 15.03
N THR A 47 16.06 -2.46 14.66
CA THR A 47 16.07 -1.94 13.27
C THR A 47 16.84 -2.82 12.27
N ASP A 48 17.57 -3.79 12.75
CA ASP A 48 18.27 -4.84 12.00
C ASP A 48 17.52 -6.19 12.04
N ALA A 49 16.36 -6.24 12.69
CA ALA A 49 15.56 -7.45 12.71
C ALA A 49 15.01 -7.82 11.32
N HIS A 50 14.90 -9.10 11.08
CA HIS A 50 14.29 -9.69 9.89
C HIS A 50 13.04 -10.49 10.29
N PRO A 51 11.92 -9.82 10.59
CA PRO A 51 10.73 -10.52 11.05
C PRO A 51 10.16 -11.41 9.92
N PRO A 52 9.90 -12.70 10.20
CA PRO A 52 9.47 -13.65 9.17
C PRO A 52 8.08 -13.35 8.58
N LEU A 53 7.34 -12.44 9.22
CA LEU A 53 6.00 -12.04 8.80
C LEU A 53 5.99 -10.72 8.03
N LEU A 54 7.14 -10.15 7.69
CA LEU A 54 7.26 -8.96 6.86
C LEU A 54 8.18 -9.20 5.68
N GLU A 55 7.61 -9.13 4.48
CA GLU A 55 8.36 -9.07 3.23
C GLU A 55 8.36 -7.63 2.72
N PHE A 56 9.52 -7.13 2.28
CA PHE A 56 9.67 -5.75 1.81
C PHE A 56 10.35 -5.72 0.44
N LEU A 57 9.62 -5.26 -0.58
CA LEU A 57 10.11 -5.17 -1.95
C LEU A 57 10.40 -3.72 -2.34
N CYS A 58 11.62 -3.45 -2.81
CA CYS A 58 12.03 -2.16 -3.38
C CYS A 58 12.04 -2.28 -4.91
N LEU A 59 11.03 -1.74 -5.57
CA LEU A 59 10.81 -1.97 -7.01
C LEU A 59 11.09 -0.75 -7.91
N ARG A 60 11.57 0.35 -7.38
CA ARG A 60 11.86 1.57 -8.17
C ARG A 60 12.71 1.31 -9.41
N GLY A 61 13.69 0.41 -9.33
CA GLY A 61 14.62 0.13 -10.42
C GLY A 61 14.08 -0.75 -11.55
N TYR A 62 12.81 -1.19 -11.46
CA TYR A 62 12.20 -2.08 -12.43
C TYR A 62 11.20 -1.34 -13.33
N ALA A 63 11.02 -1.82 -14.57
CA ALA A 63 9.98 -1.32 -15.47
C ALA A 63 8.58 -1.71 -14.95
N THR A 64 7.54 -0.95 -15.34
CA THR A 64 6.15 -1.12 -14.88
C THR A 64 5.67 -2.57 -14.97
N LYS A 65 5.86 -3.24 -16.10
CA LYS A 65 5.46 -4.65 -16.29
C LYS A 65 6.21 -5.61 -15.35
N GLU A 66 7.49 -5.34 -15.11
CA GLU A 66 8.29 -6.17 -14.19
C GLU A 66 7.88 -5.95 -12.73
N ARG A 67 7.52 -4.71 -12.34
CA ARG A 67 6.97 -4.43 -11.01
C ARG A 67 5.71 -5.24 -10.77
N LEU A 68 4.75 -5.18 -11.71
CA LEU A 68 3.50 -5.96 -11.63
C LEU A 68 3.76 -7.45 -11.49
N ARG A 69 4.64 -8.01 -12.34
CA ARG A 69 4.99 -9.44 -12.29
C ARG A 69 5.59 -9.82 -10.93
N LYS A 70 6.53 -9.04 -10.42
CA LYS A 70 7.17 -9.31 -9.11
C LYS A 70 6.20 -9.23 -7.94
N ILE A 71 5.24 -8.30 -7.98
CA ILE A 71 4.19 -8.19 -6.96
C ILE A 71 3.29 -9.42 -7.05
N GLU A 72 2.85 -9.77 -8.24
CA GLU A 72 2.00 -10.94 -8.49
C GLU A 72 2.66 -12.23 -8.02
N GLU A 73 3.92 -12.46 -8.40
CA GLU A 73 4.71 -13.61 -7.92
C GLU A 73 4.76 -13.64 -6.39
N ALA A 74 5.11 -12.53 -5.74
CA ALA A 74 5.17 -12.47 -4.28
C ALA A 74 3.80 -12.73 -3.63
N ILE A 75 2.69 -12.24 -4.21
CA ILE A 75 1.34 -12.48 -3.71
C ILE A 75 0.98 -13.97 -3.76
N TYR A 76 1.38 -14.68 -4.83
CA TYR A 76 1.07 -16.09 -4.98
C TYR A 76 2.03 -17.03 -4.23
N ASP A 77 3.30 -16.66 -4.10
CA ASP A 77 4.34 -17.47 -3.47
C ASP A 77 4.35 -17.37 -1.93
N LEU A 78 3.90 -16.24 -1.38
CA LEU A 78 3.94 -16.03 0.07
C LEU A 78 2.79 -16.73 0.78
N ASP A 79 3.13 -17.70 1.63
CA ASP A 79 2.17 -18.33 2.53
C ASP A 79 1.71 -17.39 3.64
N ASN A 80 0.45 -17.59 4.09
CA ASN A 80 -0.14 -16.82 5.19
C ASN A 80 -0.20 -15.30 4.94
N LEU A 81 -0.13 -14.87 3.68
CA LEU A 81 -0.26 -13.46 3.31
C LEU A 81 -1.67 -12.95 3.67
N GLY A 82 -1.73 -11.83 4.37
CA GLY A 82 -3.00 -11.21 4.79
C GLY A 82 -3.13 -9.76 4.38
N LEU A 83 -2.00 -9.05 4.30
CA LEU A 83 -1.98 -7.63 3.94
C LEU A 83 -0.89 -7.37 2.89
N VAL A 84 -1.25 -6.64 1.86
CA VAL A 84 -0.32 -6.06 0.89
C VAL A 84 -0.43 -4.54 0.97
N VAL A 85 0.70 -3.86 1.07
CA VAL A 85 0.79 -2.40 0.97
C VAL A 85 1.54 -2.07 -0.31
N ILE A 86 0.93 -1.29 -1.21
CA ILE A 86 1.55 -0.82 -2.45
C ILE A 86 1.73 0.69 -2.34
N ASP A 87 2.96 1.08 -2.00
CA ASP A 87 3.36 2.47 -1.86
C ASP A 87 3.89 2.98 -3.21
N GLY A 88 3.02 3.80 -3.86
CA GLY A 88 3.19 4.27 -5.22
C GLY A 88 2.44 3.45 -6.28
N ILE A 89 1.12 3.17 -6.07
CA ILE A 89 0.29 2.43 -7.05
C ILE A 89 0.35 3.01 -8.46
N ARG A 90 0.57 4.32 -8.58
CA ARG A 90 0.73 5.03 -9.85
C ARG A 90 1.78 4.39 -10.76
N ASP A 91 2.86 3.90 -10.19
CA ASP A 91 4.00 3.36 -10.93
C ASP A 91 3.76 1.96 -11.51
N LEU A 92 2.57 1.40 -11.25
CA LEU A 92 2.12 0.13 -11.83
C LEU A 92 1.30 0.33 -13.11
N ALA A 93 0.98 1.57 -13.48
CA ALA A 93 0.41 1.92 -14.77
C ALA A 93 1.44 2.71 -15.61
N HIS A 94 1.44 2.50 -16.91
CA HIS A 94 2.28 3.27 -17.83
C HIS A 94 1.68 4.68 -18.02
N ASP A 95 0.38 4.74 -18.26
CA ASP A 95 -0.40 5.99 -18.33
C ASP A 95 -1.60 5.95 -17.38
N ILE A 96 -1.53 6.75 -16.32
CA ILE A 96 -2.61 6.86 -15.31
C ILE A 96 -3.90 7.50 -15.84
N ASN A 97 -3.84 8.15 -17.00
CA ASN A 97 -4.99 8.74 -17.66
C ASN A 97 -5.64 7.79 -18.68
N SER A 98 -5.02 6.65 -18.95
CA SER A 98 -5.59 5.61 -19.80
C SER A 98 -6.71 4.87 -19.06
N PRO A 99 -7.98 4.96 -19.50
CA PRO A 99 -9.07 4.22 -18.88
C PRO A 99 -8.86 2.70 -18.92
N GLY A 100 -8.28 2.20 -20.02
CA GLY A 100 -7.99 0.78 -20.19
C GLY A 100 -6.97 0.28 -19.17
N GLU A 101 -5.81 0.95 -19.04
CA GLU A 101 -4.80 0.56 -18.07
C GLU A 101 -5.29 0.67 -16.61
N ALA A 102 -6.07 1.71 -16.32
CA ALA A 102 -6.69 1.85 -15.00
C ALA A 102 -7.61 0.68 -14.69
N THR A 103 -8.50 0.32 -15.63
CA THR A 103 -9.43 -0.81 -15.48
C THR A 103 -8.68 -2.13 -15.32
N ASP A 104 -7.65 -2.38 -16.12
CA ASP A 104 -6.85 -3.61 -16.06
C ASP A 104 -6.14 -3.75 -14.72
N LEU A 105 -5.51 -2.68 -14.23
CA LEU A 105 -4.84 -2.69 -12.93
C LEU A 105 -5.82 -2.93 -11.79
N ILE A 106 -6.96 -2.24 -11.78
CA ILE A 106 -7.99 -2.42 -10.76
C ILE A 106 -8.56 -3.83 -10.79
N THR A 107 -8.83 -4.38 -11.98
CA THR A 107 -9.29 -5.76 -12.14
C THR A 107 -8.29 -6.73 -11.53
N LYS A 108 -7.00 -6.53 -11.75
CA LYS A 108 -5.94 -7.35 -11.17
C LYS A 108 -5.90 -7.25 -9.64
N LEU A 109 -6.04 -6.07 -9.06
CA LEU A 109 -6.13 -5.90 -7.61
C LEU A 109 -7.35 -6.65 -7.03
N MET A 110 -8.50 -6.55 -7.69
CA MET A 110 -9.71 -7.27 -7.28
C MET A 110 -9.53 -8.79 -7.36
N GLN A 111 -8.92 -9.32 -8.43
CA GLN A 111 -8.59 -10.74 -8.54
C GLN A 111 -7.70 -11.22 -7.40
N TRP A 112 -6.62 -10.50 -7.10
CA TRP A 112 -5.72 -10.86 -6.00
C TRP A 112 -6.42 -10.86 -4.64
N THR A 113 -7.32 -9.88 -4.39
CA THR A 113 -8.08 -9.84 -3.14
C THR A 113 -9.03 -11.03 -3.01
N ASP A 114 -9.71 -11.41 -4.09
CA ASP A 114 -10.67 -12.52 -4.10
C ASP A 114 -9.96 -13.89 -4.02
N GLU A 115 -9.02 -14.15 -4.92
CA GLU A 115 -8.35 -15.45 -5.01
C GLU A 115 -7.48 -15.76 -3.79
N ARG A 116 -6.75 -14.75 -3.30
CA ARG A 116 -5.86 -14.91 -2.15
C ARG A 116 -6.51 -14.55 -0.81
N ARG A 117 -7.71 -13.97 -0.82
CA ARG A 117 -8.42 -13.47 0.37
C ARG A 117 -7.51 -12.61 1.23
N ILE A 118 -6.88 -11.62 0.60
CA ILE A 118 -5.98 -10.66 1.20
C ILE A 118 -6.60 -9.27 1.23
N HIS A 119 -6.08 -8.41 2.09
CA HIS A 119 -6.38 -6.99 2.06
C HIS A 119 -5.26 -6.25 1.33
N ILE A 120 -5.61 -5.30 0.46
CA ILE A 120 -4.63 -4.49 -0.27
C ILE A 120 -4.84 -3.02 0.09
N HIS A 121 -3.80 -2.39 0.63
CA HIS A 121 -3.72 -0.94 0.77
C HIS A 121 -2.90 -0.36 -0.38
N THR A 122 -3.43 0.62 -1.06
CA THR A 122 -2.72 1.37 -2.10
C THR A 122 -2.50 2.80 -1.66
N VAL A 123 -1.33 3.35 -1.96
CA VAL A 123 -1.02 4.76 -1.72
C VAL A 123 -0.98 5.48 -3.06
N LEU A 124 -1.73 6.57 -3.15
CA LEU A 124 -1.77 7.44 -4.32
C LEU A 124 -1.69 8.91 -3.87
N HIS A 125 -0.78 9.67 -4.47
CA HIS A 125 -0.70 11.10 -4.22
C HIS A 125 -1.83 11.86 -4.89
N LEU A 126 -2.38 12.86 -4.19
CA LEU A 126 -3.35 13.80 -4.76
C LEU A 126 -2.70 14.73 -5.79
N ASN A 127 -3.51 15.40 -6.57
CA ASN A 127 -3.06 16.48 -7.45
C ASN A 127 -2.50 17.66 -6.64
N LYS A 128 -1.57 18.39 -7.22
CA LYS A 128 -0.98 19.59 -6.59
C LYS A 128 -1.85 20.83 -6.73
N GLY A 129 -3.10 20.82 -6.78
CA GLY A 129 -3.91 22.01 -6.98
C GLY A 129 -5.37 21.83 -6.66
N ASP A 130 -5.76 20.59 -6.45
CA ASP A 130 -7.08 20.21 -6.00
C ASP A 130 -6.97 18.94 -5.15
N ASP A 131 -7.97 18.68 -4.33
CA ASP A 131 -8.02 17.47 -3.49
C ASP A 131 -8.47 16.22 -4.26
N ASN A 132 -8.41 16.25 -5.60
CA ASN A 132 -8.80 15.12 -6.43
C ASN A 132 -7.66 14.13 -6.60
N THR A 133 -8.01 12.86 -6.68
CA THR A 133 -7.07 11.79 -7.01
C THR A 133 -6.60 11.90 -8.46
N ARG A 134 -5.34 11.53 -8.71
CA ARG A 134 -4.71 11.69 -10.02
C ARG A 134 -5.25 10.73 -11.06
N GLY A 135 -5.74 11.30 -12.16
CA GLY A 135 -6.07 10.59 -13.40
C GLY A 135 -7.23 9.62 -13.29
N HIS A 136 -7.48 8.87 -14.35
CA HIS A 136 -8.49 7.81 -14.36
C HIS A 136 -8.21 6.73 -13.33
N LEU A 137 -6.96 6.40 -13.08
CA LEU A 137 -6.57 5.43 -12.06
C LEU A 137 -7.09 5.82 -10.67
N GLY A 138 -6.94 7.09 -10.29
CA GLY A 138 -7.44 7.58 -8.99
C GLY A 138 -8.95 7.50 -8.88
N THR A 139 -9.67 7.86 -9.95
CA THR A 139 -11.13 7.76 -10.01
C THR A 139 -11.59 6.30 -9.85
N GLU A 140 -10.98 5.37 -10.59
CA GLU A 140 -11.34 3.95 -10.50
C GLU A 140 -10.99 3.34 -9.13
N LEU A 141 -9.85 3.72 -8.53
CA LEU A 141 -9.53 3.29 -7.17
C LEU A 141 -10.59 3.73 -6.18
N ASN A 142 -11.02 5.01 -6.21
CA ASN A 142 -12.06 5.52 -5.33
C ASN A 142 -13.39 4.81 -5.53
N ASN A 143 -13.74 4.48 -6.80
CA ASN A 143 -15.00 3.80 -7.13
C ASN A 143 -15.03 2.35 -6.62
N LYS A 144 -13.88 1.69 -6.50
CA LYS A 144 -13.79 0.26 -6.14
C LYS A 144 -13.30 0.02 -4.71
N ALA A 145 -12.62 1.00 -4.10
CA ALA A 145 -12.17 0.87 -2.72
C ALA A 145 -13.33 0.75 -1.73
N GLU A 146 -13.18 -0.07 -0.71
CA GLU A 146 -14.10 -0.14 0.41
C GLU A 146 -13.93 1.05 1.36
N THR A 147 -12.69 1.49 1.52
CA THR A 147 -12.34 2.64 2.37
C THR A 147 -11.32 3.51 1.67
N VAL A 148 -11.57 4.83 1.67
CA VAL A 148 -10.63 5.84 1.20
C VAL A 148 -10.28 6.74 2.36
N LEU A 149 -8.99 6.81 2.71
CA LEU A 149 -8.46 7.69 3.74
C LEU A 149 -7.61 8.78 3.09
N GLN A 150 -7.88 10.01 3.43
CA GLN A 150 -7.03 11.15 3.07
C GLN A 150 -6.10 11.48 4.23
N ILE A 151 -4.81 11.63 3.92
CA ILE A 151 -3.79 12.04 4.88
C ILE A 151 -3.31 13.42 4.47
N THR A 152 -3.51 14.41 5.35
CA THR A 152 -3.09 15.79 5.14
C THR A 152 -2.06 16.17 6.20
N LYS A 153 -0.92 16.73 5.78
CA LYS A 153 0.06 17.27 6.70
C LYS A 153 -0.45 18.59 7.28
N ASP A 154 -0.15 18.82 8.54
CA ASP A 154 -0.37 20.11 9.16
C ASP A 154 0.57 21.16 8.55
N ASP A 155 0.07 22.36 8.29
CA ASP A 155 0.83 23.44 7.67
C ASP A 155 1.83 24.09 8.63
N PHE A 156 1.58 24.00 9.94
CA PHE A 156 2.37 24.65 10.99
C PHE A 156 3.27 23.64 11.72
N GLU A 157 2.79 22.43 11.95
CA GLU A 157 3.51 21.39 12.69
C GLU A 157 3.92 20.24 11.80
N ARG A 158 5.19 20.18 11.41
CA ARG A 158 5.72 19.19 10.44
C ARG A 158 5.57 17.72 10.84
N ASP A 159 5.41 17.46 12.12
CA ASP A 159 5.30 16.10 12.67
C ASP A 159 3.85 15.66 12.87
N ILE A 160 2.88 16.55 12.61
CA ILE A 160 1.47 16.27 12.69
C ILE A 160 0.90 16.00 11.31
N SER A 161 0.01 15.02 11.24
CA SER A 161 -0.81 14.75 10.06
C SER A 161 -2.21 14.36 10.51
N SER A 162 -3.21 14.90 9.85
CA SER A 162 -4.61 14.49 10.03
C SER A 162 -4.95 13.33 9.08
N VAL A 163 -5.81 12.44 9.55
CA VAL A 163 -6.35 11.32 8.76
C VAL A 163 -7.86 11.45 8.75
N ALA A 164 -8.45 11.63 7.58
CA ALA A 164 -9.90 11.72 7.40
C ALA A 164 -10.40 10.56 6.52
N ALA A 165 -11.53 9.97 6.91
CA ALA A 165 -12.23 9.02 6.06
C ALA A 165 -13.06 9.78 5.04
N MET A 166 -12.70 9.65 3.75
CA MET A 166 -13.41 10.28 2.64
C MET A 166 -14.56 9.40 2.15
N HIS A 167 -14.38 8.09 2.20
CA HIS A 167 -15.38 7.11 1.81
C HIS A 167 -15.23 5.86 2.66
N ILE A 168 -16.35 5.32 3.13
CA ILE A 168 -16.46 4.02 3.80
C ILE A 168 -17.73 3.37 3.23
N ARG A 169 -17.59 2.22 2.55
CA ARG A 169 -18.68 1.57 1.84
C ARG A 169 -19.69 0.91 2.79
N ASP A 170 -19.19 0.22 3.81
CA ASP A 170 -20.01 -0.42 4.84
C ASP A 170 -19.94 0.38 6.15
N ARG A 171 -21.07 0.85 6.59
CA ARG A 171 -21.29 1.45 7.90
C ARG A 171 -22.34 0.67 8.66
#